data_1a2f560e2144d1967c410b314922b2ba
#
_entry.id   1a2f560e2144d1967c410b314922b2ba
#
_cell.length_a   1.000
_cell.length_b   1.000
_cell.length_c   1.000
_cell.angle_alpha   90.00
_cell.angle_beta   90.00
_cell.angle_gamma   90.00
#
_symmetry.space_group_name_H-M   'P 1'
#
loop_
_entity.id
_entity.type
_entity.pdbx_description
1 polymer ?
#
loop_
_entity_poly.entity_id
_entity_poly.type
_entity_poly.pdbx_seq_one_letter_code
_entity_poly.pdbx_strand_id
1 'polypeptide(L)'
;MEFSAKQIATFIQGEIVGDENATVHTFAKIEEGIPGAISFLSNPKYTPYIYETQSSIVLVNKDFVPEQEVKATLIKVDNAYESLAKLLNLYEQSKPKRMGIDSLAFVAETAKIGKDVYIAPFACIGEHAEVGDNTVIHPHVTIGSGAQIGSDCIIYANATVYHDCRVGNHCILHSGCVIGADGFGFAPTPEGYEKIPQIGITILEDHVEIGANTCVDRATMGATIVHSGVKLDNLIQVAHNDEIGSHTVMAAQVGVAGSTKIGEWCMFGGQVGIAGHIHIGNKVNLGAQSGVPSSIKDGSQLIGTPPMELKQYFKASIVQRSLPEMQVELRQL
;
A
#
# COMPACT_ATOMS: atom_id res chain seq x y z
N MET A 1 22.38 -10.09 12.99
CA MET A 1 23.23 -8.93 13.34
C MET A 1 22.84 -8.47 14.72
N GLU A 2 23.78 -8.00 15.50
CA GLU A 2 23.55 -7.48 16.83
C GLU A 2 23.91 -5.99 16.85
N PHE A 3 23.06 -5.17 17.43
CA PHE A 3 23.24 -3.72 17.50
C PHE A 3 23.15 -3.25 18.95
N SER A 4 24.03 -2.35 19.36
CA SER A 4 23.95 -1.71 20.68
C SER A 4 22.97 -0.54 20.71
N ALA A 5 22.46 -0.19 21.90
CA ALA A 5 21.60 0.99 22.09
C ALA A 5 22.27 2.26 21.55
N LYS A 6 23.58 2.40 21.73
CA LYS A 6 24.37 3.51 21.19
C LYS A 6 24.35 3.59 19.66
N GLN A 7 24.52 2.46 18.97
CA GLN A 7 24.46 2.41 17.49
C GLN A 7 23.07 2.76 16.99
N ILE A 8 22.04 2.21 17.61
CA ILE A 8 20.65 2.47 17.26
C ILE A 8 20.33 3.95 17.49
N ALA A 9 20.60 4.48 18.68
CA ALA A 9 20.33 5.87 19.01
C ALA A 9 21.04 6.85 18.06
N THR A 10 22.30 6.54 17.69
CA THR A 10 23.03 7.36 16.70
C THR A 10 22.34 7.36 15.35
N PHE A 11 21.85 6.20 14.87
CA PHE A 11 21.19 6.07 13.57
C PHE A 11 19.85 6.80 13.51
N ILE A 12 19.03 6.71 14.59
CA ILE A 12 17.70 7.35 14.63
C ILE A 12 17.70 8.69 15.36
N GLN A 13 18.87 9.24 15.72
CA GLN A 13 19.04 10.50 16.45
C GLN A 13 18.26 10.55 17.77
N GLY A 14 18.29 9.45 18.53
CA GLY A 14 17.62 9.28 19.81
C GLY A 14 18.52 9.57 21.01
N GLU A 15 17.89 9.87 22.15
CA GLU A 15 18.52 10.02 23.46
C GLU A 15 18.38 8.72 24.25
N ILE A 16 19.48 8.23 24.84
CA ILE A 16 19.49 6.99 25.62
C ILE A 16 19.21 7.29 27.10
N VAL A 17 18.30 6.52 27.68
CA VAL A 17 18.05 6.49 29.13
C VAL A 17 18.19 5.03 29.58
N GLY A 18 19.30 4.71 30.27
CA GLY A 18 19.67 3.36 30.71
C GLY A 18 21.05 2.93 30.23
N ASP A 19 21.22 1.65 29.91
CA ASP A 19 22.48 1.06 29.49
C ASP A 19 22.75 1.30 27.99
N GLU A 20 23.75 2.12 27.67
CA GLU A 20 24.16 2.40 26.27
C GLU A 20 24.75 1.17 25.54
N ASN A 21 25.17 0.15 26.31
CA ASN A 21 25.74 -1.07 25.75
C ASN A 21 24.72 -2.22 25.64
N ALA A 22 23.47 -2.01 26.07
CA ALA A 22 22.39 -2.99 25.84
C ALA A 22 22.32 -3.37 24.36
N THR A 23 22.30 -4.68 24.06
CA THR A 23 22.32 -5.18 22.69
C THR A 23 21.01 -5.83 22.30
N VAL A 24 20.68 -5.75 21.00
CA VAL A 24 19.50 -6.38 20.41
C VAL A 24 19.84 -7.03 19.06
N HIS A 25 19.17 -8.13 18.78
CA HIS A 25 19.31 -8.89 17.53
C HIS A 25 17.96 -9.22 16.87
N THR A 26 16.85 -8.85 17.52
CA THR A 26 15.50 -9.09 17.01
C THR A 26 14.53 -7.97 17.41
N PHE A 27 13.35 -7.99 16.78
CA PHE A 27 12.23 -7.11 17.11
C PHE A 27 11.15 -7.93 17.82
N ALA A 28 10.46 -7.33 18.78
CA ALA A 28 9.30 -7.94 19.44
C ALA A 28 8.21 -6.90 19.72
N LYS A 29 6.96 -7.34 19.78
CA LYS A 29 5.89 -6.50 20.34
C LYS A 29 6.19 -6.23 21.81
N ILE A 30 5.76 -5.09 22.31
CA ILE A 30 6.05 -4.70 23.69
C ILE A 30 5.45 -5.67 24.71
N GLU A 31 4.28 -6.26 24.40
CA GLU A 31 3.61 -7.26 25.23
C GLU A 31 4.31 -8.63 25.24
N GLU A 32 5.08 -8.91 24.20
CA GLU A 32 5.77 -10.20 23.97
C GLU A 32 7.30 -10.02 24.02
N GLY A 33 7.77 -8.96 24.68
CA GLY A 33 9.19 -8.60 24.73
C GLY A 33 10.04 -9.70 25.35
N ILE A 34 11.17 -10.00 24.71
CA ILE A 34 12.16 -10.99 25.16
C ILE A 34 13.55 -10.35 25.28
N PRO A 35 14.47 -10.91 26.10
CA PRO A 35 15.85 -10.43 26.14
C PRO A 35 16.51 -10.45 24.75
N GLY A 36 17.25 -9.38 24.42
CA GLY A 36 17.85 -9.21 23.08
C GLY A 36 16.88 -8.68 22.04
N ALA A 37 15.64 -8.31 22.39
CA ALA A 37 14.71 -7.67 21.48
C ALA A 37 14.66 -6.16 21.66
N ILE A 38 14.32 -5.47 20.56
CA ILE A 38 13.88 -4.07 20.57
C ILE A 38 12.37 -4.01 20.36
N SER A 39 11.69 -3.24 21.20
CA SER A 39 10.26 -2.94 21.11
C SER A 39 10.04 -1.44 20.96
N PHE A 40 8.79 -1.02 20.79
CA PHE A 40 8.42 0.39 20.73
C PHE A 40 7.10 0.67 21.42
N LEU A 41 6.93 1.90 21.91
CA LEU A 41 5.71 2.41 22.50
C LEU A 41 5.38 3.76 21.86
N SER A 42 4.31 3.80 21.06
CA SER A 42 3.77 5.03 20.48
C SER A 42 2.30 5.26 20.86
N ASN A 43 1.55 4.19 21.14
CA ASN A 43 0.14 4.28 21.51
C ASN A 43 0.00 4.13 23.04
N PRO A 44 -0.62 5.12 23.72
CA PRO A 44 -0.80 5.10 25.17
C PRO A 44 -1.51 3.87 25.75
N LYS A 45 -2.32 3.19 24.96
CA LYS A 45 -2.99 1.94 25.36
C LYS A 45 -2.02 0.83 25.77
N TYR A 46 -0.80 0.87 25.25
CA TYR A 46 0.24 -0.13 25.50
C TYR A 46 1.22 0.29 26.62
N THR A 47 1.02 1.47 27.24
CA THR A 47 1.88 1.95 28.33
C THR A 47 2.07 0.96 29.49
N PRO A 48 1.06 0.20 29.96
CA PRO A 48 1.26 -0.76 31.03
C PRO A 48 2.36 -1.79 30.75
N TYR A 49 2.48 -2.21 29.48
CA TYR A 49 3.44 -3.25 29.08
C TYR A 49 4.91 -2.80 29.14
N ILE A 50 5.21 -1.47 29.17
CA ILE A 50 6.60 -1.00 29.26
C ILE A 50 7.25 -1.39 30.60
N TYR A 51 6.44 -1.57 31.65
CA TYR A 51 6.90 -1.96 32.98
C TYR A 51 7.08 -3.48 33.13
N GLU A 52 6.47 -4.26 32.24
CA GLU A 52 6.44 -5.72 32.27
C GLU A 52 7.35 -6.36 31.23
N THR A 53 7.61 -5.64 30.11
CA THR A 53 8.37 -6.17 28.99
C THR A 53 9.75 -6.66 29.37
N GLN A 54 10.19 -7.74 28.73
CA GLN A 54 11.56 -8.29 28.85
C GLN A 54 12.47 -7.78 27.72
N SER A 55 11.97 -6.89 26.84
CA SER A 55 12.79 -6.32 25.78
C SER A 55 14.00 -5.57 26.35
N SER A 56 15.16 -5.74 25.73
CA SER A 56 16.37 -5.05 26.16
C SER A 56 16.33 -3.56 25.89
N ILE A 57 15.67 -3.15 24.77
CA ILE A 57 15.54 -1.76 24.36
C ILE A 57 14.08 -1.47 24.00
N VAL A 58 13.57 -0.29 24.38
CA VAL A 58 12.26 0.20 23.97
C VAL A 58 12.38 1.61 23.38
N LEU A 59 11.87 1.79 22.15
CA LEU A 59 11.74 3.12 21.56
C LEU A 59 10.51 3.81 22.12
N VAL A 60 10.67 5.05 22.56
CA VAL A 60 9.58 5.88 23.10
C VAL A 60 9.66 7.29 22.53
N ASN A 61 8.53 7.99 22.52
CA ASN A 61 8.54 9.42 22.18
C ASN A 61 9.27 10.25 23.24
N LYS A 62 9.86 11.37 22.87
CA LYS A 62 10.61 12.26 23.78
C LYS A 62 9.82 12.74 24.98
N ASP A 63 8.54 12.94 24.82
CA ASP A 63 7.59 13.39 25.86
C ASP A 63 7.17 12.28 26.84
N PHE A 64 7.54 11.04 26.56
CA PHE A 64 7.23 9.93 27.46
C PHE A 64 8.00 10.06 28.78
N VAL A 65 7.26 10.11 29.88
CA VAL A 65 7.79 10.10 31.25
C VAL A 65 7.24 8.85 31.94
N PRO A 66 8.10 7.90 32.36
CA PRO A 66 7.64 6.71 33.05
C PRO A 66 7.15 7.05 34.47
N GLU A 67 6.02 6.47 34.84
CA GLU A 67 5.44 6.61 36.20
C GLU A 67 6.05 5.61 37.22
N GLN A 68 6.70 4.58 36.70
CA GLN A 68 7.37 3.53 37.52
C GLN A 68 8.75 3.22 36.90
N GLU A 69 9.55 2.45 37.63
CA GLU A 69 10.84 2.00 37.12
C GLU A 69 10.68 1.12 35.87
N VAL A 70 11.44 1.44 34.82
CA VAL A 70 11.49 0.67 33.57
C VAL A 70 12.83 -0.09 33.55
N LYS A 71 12.77 -1.41 33.38
CA LYS A 71 13.96 -2.28 33.32
C LYS A 71 14.71 -2.17 32.00
N ALA A 72 13.98 -1.95 30.90
CA ALA A 72 14.55 -1.83 29.57
C ALA A 72 15.31 -0.50 29.41
N THR A 73 16.33 -0.51 28.58
CA THR A 73 16.95 0.73 28.11
C THR A 73 15.97 1.47 27.18
N LEU A 74 15.69 2.73 27.46
CA LEU A 74 14.83 3.55 26.62
C LEU A 74 15.67 4.33 25.61
N ILE A 75 15.21 4.40 24.37
CA ILE A 75 15.69 5.34 23.36
C ILE A 75 14.55 6.31 23.04
N LYS A 76 14.73 7.56 23.47
CA LYS A 76 13.75 8.64 23.27
C LYS A 76 13.95 9.30 21.93
N VAL A 77 12.91 9.38 21.11
CA VAL A 77 12.91 9.92 19.75
C VAL A 77 11.72 10.87 19.52
N ASP A 78 11.79 11.70 18.49
CA ASP A 78 10.67 12.60 18.17
C ASP A 78 9.40 11.82 17.79
N ASN A 79 9.55 10.71 17.06
CA ASN A 79 8.45 9.83 16.66
C ASN A 79 8.92 8.36 16.72
N ALA A 80 8.44 7.62 17.71
CA ALA A 80 8.83 6.22 17.92
C ALA A 80 8.37 5.30 16.77
N TYR A 81 7.22 5.58 16.17
CA TYR A 81 6.69 4.79 15.05
C TYR A 81 7.52 4.99 13.76
N GLU A 82 7.87 6.23 13.44
CA GLU A 82 8.73 6.56 12.31
C GLU A 82 10.15 5.98 12.51
N SER A 83 10.68 6.07 13.72
CA SER A 83 12.00 5.52 14.06
C SER A 83 12.03 4.00 13.96
N LEU A 84 10.95 3.32 14.37
CA LEU A 84 10.79 1.88 14.15
C LEU A 84 10.81 1.55 12.65
N ALA A 85 10.06 2.28 11.82
CA ALA A 85 10.04 2.06 10.38
C ALA A 85 11.45 2.19 9.76
N LYS A 86 12.24 3.19 10.18
CA LYS A 86 13.65 3.34 9.75
C LYS A 86 14.51 2.13 10.13
N LEU A 87 14.35 1.61 11.35
CA LEU A 87 15.10 0.43 11.81
C LEU A 87 14.68 -0.86 11.09
N LEU A 88 13.40 -1.06 10.85
CA LEU A 88 12.91 -2.20 10.07
C LEU A 88 13.43 -2.16 8.62
N ASN A 89 13.45 -0.98 8.00
CA ASN A 89 14.04 -0.80 6.67
C ASN A 89 15.54 -1.12 6.67
N LEU A 90 16.29 -0.65 7.68
CA LEU A 90 17.71 -0.99 7.82
C LEU A 90 17.93 -2.50 7.96
N TYR A 91 17.11 -3.15 8.76
CA TYR A 91 17.15 -4.60 8.92
C TYR A 91 16.88 -5.34 7.61
N GLU A 92 15.85 -4.95 6.86
CA GLU A 92 15.56 -5.54 5.54
C GLU A 92 16.71 -5.32 4.54
N GLN A 93 17.28 -4.12 4.49
CA GLN A 93 18.42 -3.81 3.62
C GLN A 93 19.70 -4.57 4.00
N SER A 94 19.81 -5.00 5.25
CA SER A 94 20.96 -5.80 5.73
C SER A 94 20.92 -7.27 5.30
N LYS A 95 19.78 -7.74 4.81
CA LYS A 95 19.65 -9.11 4.30
C LYS A 95 20.45 -9.31 3.02
N PRO A 96 21.06 -10.49 2.82
CA PRO A 96 21.77 -10.77 1.57
C PRO A 96 20.85 -10.58 0.36
N LYS A 97 21.22 -9.70 -0.55
CA LYS A 97 20.50 -9.53 -1.82
C LYS A 97 20.79 -10.72 -2.72
N ARG A 98 19.74 -11.31 -3.26
CA ARG A 98 19.88 -12.28 -4.35
C ARG A 98 20.12 -11.52 -5.64
N MET A 99 20.99 -12.07 -6.51
CA MET A 99 21.32 -11.49 -7.81
C MET A 99 21.47 -12.62 -8.82
N GLY A 100 21.31 -12.28 -10.10
CA GLY A 100 21.47 -13.20 -11.21
C GLY A 100 20.16 -13.80 -11.71
N ILE A 101 20.24 -14.44 -12.85
CA ILE A 101 19.09 -15.06 -13.53
C ILE A 101 19.15 -16.56 -13.26
N ASP A 102 18.08 -17.10 -12.69
CA ASP A 102 17.96 -18.53 -12.45
C ASP A 102 17.85 -19.29 -13.78
N SER A 103 18.47 -20.47 -13.85
CA SER A 103 18.49 -21.31 -15.07
C SER A 103 17.10 -21.82 -15.50
N LEU A 104 16.12 -21.81 -14.60
CA LEU A 104 14.72 -22.15 -14.87
C LEU A 104 13.86 -20.94 -15.23
N ALA A 105 14.41 -19.73 -15.25
CA ALA A 105 13.72 -18.55 -15.74
C ALA A 105 13.77 -18.50 -17.28
N PHE A 106 12.69 -18.04 -17.88
CA PHE A 106 12.70 -17.69 -19.32
C PHE A 106 12.93 -16.19 -19.48
N VAL A 107 13.94 -15.83 -20.22
CA VAL A 107 14.22 -14.44 -20.61
C VAL A 107 14.41 -14.41 -22.12
N ALA A 108 13.55 -13.66 -22.82
CA ALA A 108 13.65 -13.52 -24.27
C ALA A 108 15.00 -12.90 -24.69
N GLU A 109 15.56 -13.33 -25.79
CA GLU A 109 16.88 -12.84 -26.27
C GLU A 109 16.91 -11.33 -26.54
N THR A 110 15.76 -10.76 -26.87
CA THR A 110 15.58 -9.32 -27.14
C THR A 110 15.30 -8.49 -25.88
N ALA A 111 15.10 -9.13 -24.73
CA ALA A 111 14.87 -8.42 -23.47
C ALA A 111 16.16 -7.75 -22.98
N LYS A 112 16.03 -6.58 -22.35
CA LYS A 112 17.12 -5.83 -21.76
C LYS A 112 17.05 -5.93 -20.24
N ILE A 113 18.05 -6.53 -19.64
CA ILE A 113 18.15 -6.72 -18.18
C ILE A 113 19.26 -5.83 -17.64
N GLY A 114 18.91 -5.01 -16.65
CA GLY A 114 19.85 -4.12 -15.95
C GLY A 114 20.87 -4.85 -15.08
N LYS A 115 21.64 -4.09 -14.33
CA LYS A 115 22.67 -4.59 -13.42
C LYS A 115 22.05 -5.07 -12.13
N ASP A 116 22.64 -6.09 -11.51
CA ASP A 116 22.28 -6.61 -10.18
C ASP A 116 20.80 -7.02 -10.06
N VAL A 117 20.17 -7.36 -11.18
CA VAL A 117 18.80 -7.87 -11.23
C VAL A 117 18.77 -9.32 -10.75
N TYR A 118 17.77 -9.68 -9.96
CA TYR A 118 17.44 -11.07 -9.63
C TYR A 118 16.20 -11.51 -10.39
N ILE A 119 16.31 -12.61 -11.14
CA ILE A 119 15.16 -13.25 -11.80
C ILE A 119 15.07 -14.70 -11.29
N ALA A 120 14.01 -14.97 -10.54
CA ALA A 120 13.78 -16.24 -9.86
C ALA A 120 13.30 -17.36 -10.83
N PRO A 121 13.32 -18.63 -10.40
CA PRO A 121 12.81 -19.75 -11.18
C PRO A 121 11.37 -19.52 -11.70
N PHE A 122 11.12 -19.97 -12.93
CA PHE A 122 9.81 -19.91 -13.59
C PHE A 122 9.26 -18.51 -13.85
N ALA A 123 10.04 -17.46 -13.64
CA ALA A 123 9.69 -16.13 -14.14
C ALA A 123 9.83 -16.10 -15.67
N CYS A 124 8.96 -15.34 -16.34
CA CYS A 124 8.93 -15.19 -17.79
C CYS A 124 9.07 -13.72 -18.16
N ILE A 125 10.13 -13.36 -18.89
CA ILE A 125 10.39 -12.01 -19.41
C ILE A 125 10.24 -12.05 -20.93
N GLY A 126 9.25 -11.29 -21.44
CA GLY A 126 8.87 -11.29 -22.86
C GLY A 126 9.84 -10.53 -23.76
N GLU A 127 9.61 -10.64 -25.07
CA GLU A 127 10.41 -9.97 -26.09
C GLU A 127 10.39 -8.45 -25.91
N HIS A 128 11.55 -7.81 -26.10
CA HIS A 128 11.74 -6.36 -25.98
C HIS A 128 11.35 -5.76 -24.63
N ALA A 129 11.09 -6.60 -23.61
CA ALA A 129 10.86 -6.10 -22.25
C ALA A 129 12.16 -5.51 -21.69
N GLU A 130 12.01 -4.47 -20.86
CA GLU A 130 13.14 -3.83 -20.19
C GLU A 130 12.98 -3.93 -18.67
N VAL A 131 14.04 -4.30 -17.95
CA VAL A 131 14.07 -4.39 -16.49
C VAL A 131 15.26 -3.57 -15.99
N GLY A 132 14.98 -2.55 -15.17
CA GLY A 132 15.98 -1.66 -14.59
C GLY A 132 16.84 -2.30 -13.50
N ASP A 133 17.91 -1.61 -13.13
CA ASP A 133 18.93 -2.07 -12.19
C ASP A 133 18.35 -2.43 -10.80
N ASN A 134 18.99 -3.36 -10.09
CA ASN A 134 18.65 -3.80 -8.72
C ASN A 134 17.22 -4.35 -8.54
N THR A 135 16.48 -4.59 -9.59
CA THR A 135 15.09 -5.08 -9.51
C THR A 135 15.06 -6.57 -9.19
N VAL A 136 14.15 -6.95 -8.29
CA VAL A 136 13.96 -8.32 -7.81
C VAL A 136 12.66 -8.88 -8.37
N ILE A 137 12.77 -9.93 -9.19
CA ILE A 137 11.64 -10.63 -9.81
C ILE A 137 11.53 -12.01 -9.19
N HIS A 138 10.43 -12.23 -8.45
CA HIS A 138 10.15 -13.47 -7.75
C HIS A 138 9.62 -14.60 -8.67
N PRO A 139 9.49 -15.86 -8.17
CA PRO A 139 9.04 -16.96 -8.99
C PRO A 139 7.68 -16.74 -9.65
N HIS A 140 7.50 -17.28 -10.87
CA HIS A 140 6.24 -17.25 -11.62
C HIS A 140 5.72 -15.85 -11.98
N VAL A 141 6.56 -14.82 -11.92
CA VAL A 141 6.22 -13.49 -12.44
C VAL A 141 6.22 -13.52 -13.96
N THR A 142 5.26 -12.86 -14.59
CA THR A 142 5.21 -12.68 -16.04
C THR A 142 5.34 -11.21 -16.39
N ILE A 143 6.37 -10.86 -17.15
CA ILE A 143 6.56 -9.53 -17.74
C ILE A 143 6.32 -9.67 -19.26
N GLY A 144 5.26 -9.06 -19.74
CA GLY A 144 4.84 -9.12 -21.14
C GLY A 144 5.81 -8.44 -22.11
N SER A 145 5.68 -8.74 -23.39
CA SER A 145 6.52 -8.15 -24.43
C SER A 145 6.41 -6.63 -24.47
N GLY A 146 7.55 -5.94 -24.61
CA GLY A 146 7.60 -4.48 -24.65
C GLY A 146 7.34 -3.79 -23.31
N ALA A 147 7.02 -4.51 -22.24
CA ALA A 147 6.81 -3.93 -20.92
C ALA A 147 8.11 -3.34 -20.35
N GLN A 148 7.99 -2.24 -19.62
CA GLN A 148 9.12 -1.53 -19.03
C GLN A 148 8.99 -1.53 -17.50
N ILE A 149 9.98 -2.09 -16.83
CA ILE A 149 10.09 -2.11 -15.37
C ILE A 149 11.29 -1.26 -14.97
N GLY A 150 11.07 -0.29 -14.08
CA GLY A 150 12.13 0.57 -13.56
C GLY A 150 13.12 -0.14 -12.64
N SER A 151 14.01 0.64 -12.05
CA SER A 151 15.05 0.18 -11.13
C SER A 151 14.53 0.06 -9.69
N ASP A 152 15.21 -0.74 -8.87
CA ASP A 152 14.94 -0.92 -7.45
C ASP A 152 13.51 -1.40 -7.14
N CYS A 153 12.89 -2.12 -8.08
CA CYS A 153 11.55 -2.67 -7.91
C CYS A 153 11.58 -4.06 -7.26
N ILE A 154 10.49 -4.39 -6.57
CA ILE A 154 10.25 -5.74 -6.04
C ILE A 154 8.94 -6.26 -6.63
N ILE A 155 9.02 -7.33 -7.41
CA ILE A 155 7.85 -7.94 -8.04
C ILE A 155 7.67 -9.33 -7.44
N TYR A 156 6.66 -9.48 -6.60
CA TYR A 156 6.40 -10.72 -5.88
C TYR A 156 5.75 -11.78 -6.76
N ALA A 157 5.82 -13.02 -6.28
CA ALA A 157 5.42 -14.20 -7.03
C ALA A 157 4.00 -14.12 -7.63
N ASN A 158 3.85 -14.66 -8.84
CA ASN A 158 2.60 -14.67 -9.61
C ASN A 158 2.05 -13.29 -10.02
N ALA A 159 2.80 -12.21 -9.83
CA ALA A 159 2.40 -10.91 -10.39
C ALA A 159 2.56 -10.92 -11.92
N THR A 160 1.68 -10.22 -12.62
CA THR A 160 1.67 -10.15 -14.09
C THR A 160 1.65 -8.71 -14.54
N VAL A 161 2.59 -8.33 -15.39
CA VAL A 161 2.60 -7.06 -16.12
C VAL A 161 2.38 -7.37 -17.60
N TYR A 162 1.29 -6.89 -18.15
CA TYR A 162 0.94 -7.12 -19.56
C TYR A 162 1.86 -6.33 -20.51
N HIS A 163 1.78 -6.70 -21.79
CA HIS A 163 2.58 -6.08 -22.85
C HIS A 163 2.44 -4.55 -22.89
N ASP A 164 3.56 -3.88 -23.21
CA ASP A 164 3.70 -2.44 -23.36
C ASP A 164 3.40 -1.57 -22.14
N CYS A 165 2.99 -2.18 -21.01
CA CYS A 165 2.74 -1.46 -19.76
C CYS A 165 4.05 -1.00 -19.13
N ARG A 166 3.97 0.05 -18.28
CA ARG A 166 5.14 0.68 -17.68
C ARG A 166 5.02 0.70 -16.16
N VAL A 167 6.10 0.36 -15.49
CA VAL A 167 6.28 0.43 -14.04
C VAL A 167 7.51 1.28 -13.76
N GLY A 168 7.35 2.35 -13.00
CA GLY A 168 8.42 3.27 -12.61
C GLY A 168 9.42 2.64 -11.63
N ASN A 169 10.25 3.47 -11.04
CA ASN A 169 11.29 3.04 -10.10
C ASN A 169 10.74 2.85 -8.68
N HIS A 170 11.43 2.04 -7.86
CA HIS A 170 11.10 1.81 -6.45
C HIS A 170 9.66 1.32 -6.22
N CYS A 171 9.09 0.61 -7.19
CA CYS A 171 7.74 0.07 -7.09
C CYS A 171 7.73 -1.31 -6.42
N ILE A 172 6.64 -1.60 -5.71
CA ILE A 172 6.41 -2.91 -5.10
C ILE A 172 5.10 -3.48 -5.67
N LEU A 173 5.20 -4.62 -6.34
CA LEU A 173 4.05 -5.34 -6.87
C LEU A 173 3.87 -6.64 -6.08
N HIS A 174 2.81 -6.71 -5.26
CA HIS A 174 2.56 -7.87 -4.43
C HIS A 174 1.96 -9.05 -5.22
N SER A 175 2.00 -10.22 -4.60
CA SER A 175 1.66 -11.49 -5.25
C SER A 175 0.28 -11.49 -5.91
N GLY A 176 0.23 -11.97 -7.15
CA GLY A 176 -1.01 -12.13 -7.90
C GLY A 176 -1.62 -10.84 -8.41
N CYS A 177 -0.99 -9.67 -8.22
CA CYS A 177 -1.50 -8.45 -8.84
C CYS A 177 -1.36 -8.50 -10.36
N VAL A 178 -2.25 -7.80 -11.07
CA VAL A 178 -2.29 -7.79 -12.54
C VAL A 178 -2.29 -6.35 -13.03
N ILE A 179 -1.27 -6.00 -13.80
CA ILE A 179 -1.08 -4.66 -14.36
C ILE A 179 -1.31 -4.72 -15.88
N GLY A 180 -2.34 -4.03 -16.35
CA GLY A 180 -2.63 -3.90 -17.78
C GLY A 180 -3.53 -4.99 -18.36
N ALA A 181 -4.36 -5.66 -17.54
CA ALA A 181 -5.44 -6.48 -18.09
C ALA A 181 -6.42 -5.64 -18.92
N ASP A 182 -7.16 -6.27 -19.81
CA ASP A 182 -8.16 -5.56 -20.60
C ASP A 182 -9.27 -4.97 -19.71
N GLY A 183 -9.58 -3.72 -19.91
CA GLY A 183 -10.73 -3.07 -19.28
C GLY A 183 -12.06 -3.71 -19.71
N PHE A 184 -13.09 -3.49 -18.89
CA PHE A 184 -14.44 -3.99 -19.12
C PHE A 184 -15.17 -3.14 -20.18
N GLY A 185 -14.87 -3.41 -21.45
CA GLY A 185 -15.41 -2.69 -22.60
C GLY A 185 -16.18 -3.64 -23.54
N PHE A 186 -17.50 -3.45 -23.65
CA PHE A 186 -18.37 -4.23 -24.52
C PHE A 186 -19.41 -3.34 -25.19
N ALA A 187 -19.64 -3.54 -26.49
CA ALA A 187 -20.69 -2.88 -27.23
C ALA A 187 -21.94 -3.77 -27.24
N PRO A 188 -23.12 -3.28 -26.80
CA PRO A 188 -24.36 -4.05 -26.90
C PRO A 188 -24.79 -4.13 -28.35
N THR A 189 -25.15 -5.34 -28.81
CA THR A 189 -25.73 -5.63 -30.13
C THR A 189 -27.01 -6.43 -29.93
N PRO A 190 -27.85 -6.57 -30.98
CA PRO A 190 -29.04 -7.40 -30.90
C PRO A 190 -28.76 -8.88 -30.55
N GLU A 191 -27.57 -9.37 -30.89
CA GLU A 191 -27.12 -10.74 -30.66
C GLU A 191 -26.39 -10.95 -29.35
N GLY A 192 -26.03 -9.84 -28.62
CA GLY A 192 -25.27 -9.92 -27.34
C GLY A 192 -24.31 -8.78 -27.14
N TYR A 193 -23.14 -9.08 -26.58
CA TYR A 193 -22.09 -8.10 -26.30
C TYR A 193 -20.83 -8.39 -27.11
N GLU A 194 -20.45 -7.45 -27.97
CA GLU A 194 -19.16 -7.50 -28.68
C GLU A 194 -18.05 -6.86 -27.87
N LYS A 195 -16.94 -7.57 -27.72
CA LYS A 195 -15.78 -7.03 -26.99
C LYS A 195 -15.16 -5.86 -27.75
N ILE A 196 -14.92 -4.75 -27.05
CA ILE A 196 -14.13 -3.63 -27.52
C ILE A 196 -12.66 -3.91 -27.20
N PRO A 197 -11.77 -4.05 -28.22
CA PRO A 197 -10.34 -4.25 -27.99
C PRO A 197 -9.75 -3.11 -27.17
N GLN A 198 -8.89 -3.45 -26.22
CA GLN A 198 -8.20 -2.49 -25.34
C GLN A 198 -6.76 -2.33 -25.84
N ILE A 199 -6.48 -1.23 -26.53
CA ILE A 199 -5.20 -0.98 -27.21
C ILE A 199 -4.29 0.00 -26.45
N GLY A 200 -4.78 0.57 -25.37
CA GLY A 200 -4.00 1.44 -24.50
C GLY A 200 -3.09 0.64 -23.54
N ILE A 201 -2.49 1.33 -22.61
CA ILE A 201 -1.54 0.78 -21.64
C ILE A 201 -1.91 1.17 -20.21
N THR A 202 -1.19 0.59 -19.26
CA THR A 202 -1.16 1.03 -17.86
C THR A 202 0.21 1.60 -17.54
N ILE A 203 0.26 2.71 -16.81
CA ILE A 203 1.48 3.36 -16.33
C ILE A 203 1.40 3.47 -14.81
N LEU A 204 2.34 2.84 -14.12
CA LEU A 204 2.62 3.10 -12.72
C LEU A 204 3.85 3.98 -12.65
N GLU A 205 3.77 5.13 -11.98
CA GLU A 205 4.93 5.98 -11.76
C GLU A 205 5.80 5.49 -10.59
N ASP A 206 6.77 6.29 -10.14
CA ASP A 206 7.74 5.91 -9.13
C ASP A 206 7.10 5.73 -7.73
N HIS A 207 7.68 4.85 -6.92
CA HIS A 207 7.27 4.61 -5.53
C HIS A 207 5.82 4.12 -5.36
N VAL A 208 5.22 3.53 -6.40
CA VAL A 208 3.88 2.92 -6.32
C VAL A 208 3.96 1.56 -5.65
N GLU A 209 2.98 1.26 -4.80
CA GLU A 209 2.81 -0.07 -4.20
C GLU A 209 1.43 -0.63 -4.52
N ILE A 210 1.40 -1.84 -5.07
CA ILE A 210 0.18 -2.53 -5.50
C ILE A 210 0.02 -3.81 -4.67
N GLY A 211 -1.05 -3.89 -3.90
CA GLY A 211 -1.37 -5.00 -3.02
C GLY A 211 -1.72 -6.30 -3.76
N ALA A 212 -1.78 -7.39 -3.00
CA ALA A 212 -2.01 -8.72 -3.55
C ALA A 212 -3.38 -8.82 -4.25
N ASN A 213 -3.38 -9.47 -5.43
CA ASN A 213 -4.57 -9.67 -6.27
C ASN A 213 -5.31 -8.37 -6.65
N THR A 214 -4.65 -7.24 -6.60
CA THR A 214 -5.15 -5.96 -7.13
C THR A 214 -4.97 -5.92 -8.63
N CYS A 215 -6.02 -5.48 -9.35
CA CYS A 215 -6.00 -5.33 -10.80
C CYS A 215 -6.04 -3.85 -11.19
N VAL A 216 -5.15 -3.46 -12.11
CA VAL A 216 -5.15 -2.14 -12.74
C VAL A 216 -5.28 -2.36 -14.23
N ASP A 217 -6.47 -2.07 -14.78
CA ASP A 217 -6.78 -2.32 -16.18
C ASP A 217 -6.06 -1.33 -17.09
N ARG A 218 -5.77 -1.79 -18.32
CA ARG A 218 -5.29 -0.88 -19.37
C ARG A 218 -6.40 0.01 -19.90
N ALA A 219 -6.03 1.14 -20.42
CA ALA A 219 -6.98 2.01 -21.12
C ALA A 219 -7.48 1.38 -22.42
N THR A 220 -8.68 1.75 -22.83
CA THR A 220 -9.17 1.43 -24.18
C THR A 220 -8.26 2.06 -25.24
N MET A 221 -7.90 3.34 -25.03
CA MET A 221 -6.92 4.11 -25.79
C MET A 221 -6.19 5.04 -24.83
N GLY A 222 -4.91 5.30 -25.06
CA GLY A 222 -4.07 6.10 -24.16
C GLY A 222 -3.58 5.29 -22.96
N ALA A 223 -3.73 5.81 -21.75
CA ALA A 223 -3.22 5.15 -20.55
C ALA A 223 -4.17 5.25 -19.35
N THR A 224 -4.20 4.20 -18.54
CA THR A 224 -4.59 4.24 -17.12
C THR A 224 -3.35 4.61 -16.33
N ILE A 225 -3.40 5.61 -15.46
CA ILE A 225 -2.22 6.17 -14.80
C ILE A 225 -2.37 6.12 -13.29
N VAL A 226 -1.37 5.55 -12.64
CA VAL A 226 -1.20 5.59 -11.17
C VAL A 226 0.03 6.42 -10.88
N HIS A 227 -0.17 7.61 -10.34
CA HIS A 227 0.91 8.58 -10.09
C HIS A 227 1.78 8.20 -8.90
N SER A 228 2.90 8.92 -8.77
CA SER A 228 3.97 8.61 -7.83
C SER A 228 3.49 8.54 -6.37
N GLY A 229 4.01 7.56 -5.64
CA GLY A 229 3.75 7.41 -4.20
C GLY A 229 2.39 6.84 -3.82
N VAL A 230 1.55 6.47 -4.78
CA VAL A 230 0.25 5.83 -4.52
C VAL A 230 0.43 4.46 -3.87
N LYS A 231 -0.45 4.14 -2.90
CA LYS A 231 -0.50 2.84 -2.22
C LYS A 231 -1.89 2.23 -2.36
N LEU A 232 -1.98 1.14 -3.09
CA LEU A 232 -3.20 0.36 -3.24
C LEU A 232 -3.06 -0.94 -2.45
N ASP A 233 -3.98 -1.19 -1.55
CA ASP A 233 -4.04 -2.41 -0.74
C ASP A 233 -4.55 -3.59 -1.59
N ASN A 234 -4.87 -4.70 -0.96
CA ASN A 234 -5.24 -5.95 -1.60
C ASN A 234 -6.64 -5.91 -2.23
N LEU A 235 -6.85 -6.68 -3.32
CA LEU A 235 -8.15 -6.89 -3.95
C LEU A 235 -8.81 -5.59 -4.45
N ILE A 236 -8.03 -4.63 -4.87
CA ILE A 236 -8.53 -3.38 -5.46
C ILE A 236 -8.74 -3.56 -6.96
N GLN A 237 -9.78 -2.94 -7.50
CA GLN A 237 -9.99 -2.80 -8.94
C GLN A 237 -9.86 -1.33 -9.35
N VAL A 238 -8.89 -1.04 -10.20
CA VAL A 238 -8.77 0.23 -10.94
C VAL A 238 -9.12 -0.05 -12.40
N ALA A 239 -10.20 0.54 -12.89
CA ALA A 239 -10.68 0.27 -14.22
C ALA A 239 -9.94 1.09 -15.30
N HIS A 240 -10.33 0.86 -16.56
CA HIS A 240 -9.70 1.49 -17.73
C HIS A 240 -9.80 3.02 -17.72
N ASN A 241 -8.76 3.68 -18.21
CA ASN A 241 -8.69 5.14 -18.35
C ASN A 241 -8.80 5.93 -17.03
N ASP A 242 -8.60 5.27 -15.88
CA ASP A 242 -8.54 5.94 -14.60
C ASP A 242 -7.21 6.69 -14.42
N GLU A 243 -7.23 7.74 -13.60
CA GLU A 243 -6.06 8.48 -13.19
C GLU A 243 -6.10 8.66 -11.67
N ILE A 244 -5.10 8.10 -10.97
CA ILE A 244 -4.99 8.15 -9.51
C ILE A 244 -3.87 9.11 -9.14
N GLY A 245 -4.20 10.24 -8.51
CA GLY A 245 -3.26 11.29 -8.12
C GLY A 245 -2.25 10.85 -7.05
N SER A 246 -1.11 11.53 -7.05
CA SER A 246 0.06 11.21 -6.23
C SER A 246 -0.28 11.07 -4.73
N HIS A 247 0.39 10.14 -4.05
CA HIS A 247 0.28 9.90 -2.61
C HIS A 247 -1.13 9.53 -2.12
N THR A 248 -2.05 9.17 -3.01
CA THR A 248 -3.36 8.64 -2.65
C THR A 248 -3.23 7.22 -2.15
N VAL A 249 -3.96 6.90 -1.07
CA VAL A 249 -3.97 5.57 -0.45
C VAL A 249 -5.38 4.99 -0.46
N MET A 250 -5.50 3.71 -0.80
CA MET A 250 -6.77 2.99 -0.83
C MET A 250 -6.63 1.69 -0.05
N ALA A 251 -7.52 1.49 0.92
CA ALA A 251 -7.58 0.24 1.65
C ALA A 251 -8.25 -0.86 0.83
N ALA A 252 -8.20 -2.10 1.32
CA ALA A 252 -8.62 -3.28 0.57
C ALA A 252 -10.04 -3.21 -0.01
N GLN A 253 -10.20 -3.84 -1.18
CA GLN A 253 -11.47 -4.00 -1.87
C GLN A 253 -12.12 -2.68 -2.38
N VAL A 254 -11.36 -1.61 -2.53
CA VAL A 254 -11.84 -0.41 -3.23
C VAL A 254 -12.06 -0.74 -4.71
N GLY A 255 -13.17 -0.26 -5.27
CA GLY A 255 -13.48 -0.37 -6.70
C GLY A 255 -13.61 1.02 -7.33
N VAL A 256 -12.84 1.30 -8.36
CA VAL A 256 -12.89 2.52 -9.15
C VAL A 256 -13.38 2.16 -10.55
N ALA A 257 -14.54 2.70 -10.94
CA ALA A 257 -15.09 2.47 -12.28
C ALA A 257 -14.45 3.41 -13.31
N GLY A 258 -14.39 2.97 -14.55
CA GLY A 258 -13.57 3.56 -15.60
C GLY A 258 -13.76 5.05 -15.91
N SER A 259 -12.71 5.65 -16.40
CA SER A 259 -12.63 7.08 -16.78
C SER A 259 -12.80 8.04 -15.60
N THR A 260 -12.48 7.60 -14.40
CA THR A 260 -12.52 8.39 -13.16
C THR A 260 -11.17 9.05 -12.91
N LYS A 261 -11.19 10.30 -12.45
CA LYS A 261 -9.99 11.03 -12.04
C LYS A 261 -10.02 11.28 -10.54
N ILE A 262 -9.00 10.80 -9.85
CA ILE A 262 -8.84 10.94 -8.39
C ILE A 262 -7.65 11.85 -8.14
N GLY A 263 -7.86 12.86 -7.30
CA GLY A 263 -6.83 13.83 -6.93
C GLY A 263 -5.74 13.25 -6.02
N GLU A 264 -4.86 14.12 -5.58
CA GLU A 264 -3.70 13.77 -4.75
C GLU A 264 -4.07 13.69 -3.27
N TRP A 265 -3.28 12.90 -2.50
CA TRP A 265 -3.39 12.80 -1.05
C TRP A 265 -4.77 12.36 -0.54
N CYS A 266 -5.51 11.61 -1.33
CA CYS A 266 -6.78 11.04 -0.91
C CYS A 266 -6.58 9.80 -0.03
N MET A 267 -7.54 9.53 0.85
CA MET A 267 -7.56 8.35 1.71
C MET A 267 -8.92 7.67 1.62
N PHE A 268 -8.96 6.44 1.09
CA PHE A 268 -10.18 5.67 0.95
C PHE A 268 -10.16 4.45 1.86
N GLY A 269 -11.19 4.35 2.70
CA GLY A 269 -11.42 3.17 3.53
C GLY A 269 -11.77 1.95 2.69
N GLY A 270 -11.70 0.77 3.30
CA GLY A 270 -12.00 -0.49 2.60
C GLY A 270 -13.40 -0.55 2.02
N GLN A 271 -13.55 -1.22 0.88
CA GLN A 271 -14.82 -1.44 0.19
C GLN A 271 -15.52 -0.16 -0.30
N VAL A 272 -14.78 0.92 -0.52
CA VAL A 272 -15.33 2.11 -1.19
C VAL A 272 -15.56 1.79 -2.66
N GLY A 273 -16.74 2.15 -3.17
CA GLY A 273 -17.10 2.03 -4.59
C GLY A 273 -17.24 3.42 -5.23
N ILE A 274 -16.57 3.65 -6.35
CA ILE A 274 -16.57 4.94 -7.06
C ILE A 274 -17.14 4.75 -8.45
N ALA A 275 -18.19 5.53 -8.80
CA ALA A 275 -18.81 5.51 -10.12
C ALA A 275 -17.86 6.03 -11.19
N GLY A 276 -18.08 5.57 -12.43
CA GLY A 276 -17.28 6.00 -13.59
C GLY A 276 -17.55 7.43 -14.03
N HIS A 277 -16.58 7.99 -14.77
CA HIS A 277 -16.66 9.32 -15.39
C HIS A 277 -16.85 10.48 -14.42
N ILE A 278 -16.39 10.34 -13.17
CA ILE A 278 -16.47 11.40 -12.16
C ILE A 278 -15.07 11.90 -11.78
N HIS A 279 -15.04 13.02 -11.06
CA HIS A 279 -13.82 13.61 -10.52
C HIS A 279 -13.88 13.66 -9.01
N ILE A 280 -12.87 13.10 -8.36
CA ILE A 280 -12.64 13.20 -6.92
C ILE A 280 -11.51 14.21 -6.71
N GLY A 281 -11.77 15.25 -5.94
CA GLY A 281 -10.79 16.31 -5.66
C GLY A 281 -9.60 15.83 -4.81
N ASN A 282 -8.69 16.74 -4.51
CA ASN A 282 -7.52 16.47 -3.69
C ASN A 282 -7.88 16.34 -2.19
N LYS A 283 -7.09 15.54 -1.45
CA LYS A 283 -7.22 15.40 0.02
C LYS A 283 -8.61 14.98 0.47
N VAL A 284 -9.31 14.19 -0.35
CA VAL A 284 -10.61 13.62 -0.02
C VAL A 284 -10.44 12.41 0.88
N ASN A 285 -11.23 12.33 1.95
CA ASN A 285 -11.26 11.19 2.85
C ASN A 285 -12.63 10.49 2.77
N LEU A 286 -12.63 9.23 2.36
CA LEU A 286 -13.83 8.40 2.27
C LEU A 286 -13.81 7.31 3.33
N GLY A 287 -14.81 7.30 4.20
CA GLY A 287 -15.00 6.23 5.18
C GLY A 287 -15.28 4.89 4.49
N ALA A 288 -14.99 3.79 5.19
CA ALA A 288 -15.20 2.45 4.64
C ALA A 288 -16.66 2.22 4.18
N GLN A 289 -16.84 1.40 3.14
CA GLN A 289 -18.12 1.03 2.55
C GLN A 289 -18.92 2.23 1.97
N SER A 290 -18.24 3.32 1.62
CA SER A 290 -18.91 4.45 0.96
C SER A 290 -19.14 4.17 -0.52
N GLY A 291 -20.35 4.50 -1.00
CA GLY A 291 -20.71 4.43 -2.42
C GLY A 291 -20.79 5.85 -3.02
N VAL A 292 -19.90 6.18 -3.94
CA VAL A 292 -19.72 7.52 -4.51
C VAL A 292 -20.32 7.59 -5.91
N PRO A 293 -21.52 8.18 -6.09
CA PRO A 293 -22.20 8.24 -7.40
C PRO A 293 -21.85 9.49 -8.21
N SER A 294 -21.17 10.49 -7.65
CA SER A 294 -20.91 11.77 -8.31
C SER A 294 -19.62 12.41 -7.81
N SER A 295 -19.13 13.41 -8.56
CA SER A 295 -17.89 14.13 -8.25
C SER A 295 -17.88 14.75 -6.85
N ILE A 296 -16.69 14.75 -6.24
CA ILE A 296 -16.44 15.23 -4.86
C ILE A 296 -15.41 16.36 -4.92
N LYS A 297 -15.63 17.41 -4.12
CA LYS A 297 -14.73 18.56 -4.01
C LYS A 297 -13.51 18.25 -3.14
N ASP A 298 -12.46 19.04 -3.32
CA ASP A 298 -11.24 18.99 -2.51
C ASP A 298 -11.54 19.03 -1.00
N GLY A 299 -10.77 18.26 -0.22
CA GLY A 299 -10.80 18.27 1.24
C GLY A 299 -12.05 17.68 1.89
N SER A 300 -12.97 17.11 1.10
CA SER A 300 -14.20 16.52 1.63
C SER A 300 -13.92 15.29 2.51
N GLN A 301 -14.70 15.16 3.60
CA GLN A 301 -14.68 14.00 4.51
C GLN A 301 -16.06 13.37 4.55
N LEU A 302 -16.25 12.26 3.87
CA LEU A 302 -17.55 11.65 3.61
C LEU A 302 -17.59 10.19 4.04
N ILE A 303 -18.78 9.71 4.37
CA ILE A 303 -19.04 8.29 4.66
C ILE A 303 -20.47 7.92 4.29
N GLY A 304 -20.68 6.67 3.91
CA GLY A 304 -22.00 6.09 3.65
C GLY A 304 -22.36 5.94 2.16
N THR A 305 -23.58 5.49 1.92
CA THR A 305 -24.11 5.27 0.57
C THR A 305 -25.54 5.80 0.48
N PRO A 306 -25.79 6.94 -0.21
CA PRO A 306 -24.78 7.86 -0.77
C PRO A 306 -23.91 8.50 0.32
N PRO A 307 -22.71 9.01 -0.02
CA PRO A 307 -21.81 9.57 0.98
C PRO A 307 -22.34 10.94 1.45
N MET A 308 -22.23 11.18 2.74
CA MET A 308 -22.58 12.43 3.38
C MET A 308 -21.47 12.86 4.34
N GLU A 309 -21.50 14.12 4.76
CA GLU A 309 -20.58 14.64 5.77
C GLU A 309 -20.55 13.76 7.01
N LEU A 310 -19.37 13.48 7.56
CA LEU A 310 -19.15 12.52 8.66
C LEU A 310 -20.05 12.80 9.87
N LYS A 311 -20.14 14.07 10.29
CA LYS A 311 -21.00 14.47 11.43
C LYS A 311 -22.48 14.26 11.13
N GLN A 312 -22.90 14.52 9.90
CA GLN A 312 -24.30 14.34 9.46
C GLN A 312 -24.64 12.85 9.39
N TYR A 313 -23.74 12.03 8.86
CA TYR A 313 -23.91 10.57 8.82
C TYR A 313 -24.15 9.98 10.21
N PHE A 314 -23.33 10.33 11.20
CA PHE A 314 -23.52 9.83 12.56
C PHE A 314 -24.85 10.27 13.19
N LYS A 315 -25.27 11.52 12.98
CA LYS A 315 -26.59 11.98 13.41
C LYS A 315 -27.72 11.19 12.75
N ALA A 316 -27.66 11.01 11.43
CA ALA A 316 -28.63 10.22 10.69
C ALA A 316 -28.66 8.76 11.15
N SER A 317 -27.52 8.14 11.41
CA SER A 317 -27.41 6.75 11.89
C SER A 317 -28.02 6.57 13.29
N ILE A 318 -27.93 7.58 14.18
CA ILE A 318 -28.58 7.54 15.48
C ILE A 318 -30.10 7.58 15.31
N VAL A 319 -30.61 8.50 14.48
CA VAL A 319 -32.05 8.60 14.20
C VAL A 319 -32.57 7.33 13.54
N GLN A 320 -31.82 6.77 12.60
CA GLN A 320 -32.19 5.53 11.91
C GLN A 320 -32.40 4.36 12.89
N ARG A 321 -31.62 4.27 13.98
CA ARG A 321 -31.78 3.24 15.01
C ARG A 321 -33.08 3.40 15.81
N SER A 322 -33.55 4.63 16.00
CA SER A 322 -34.78 4.90 16.73
C SER A 322 -36.05 5.02 15.85
N LEU A 323 -35.91 4.89 14.51
CA LEU A 323 -37.05 4.92 13.59
C LEU A 323 -38.20 3.95 13.96
N PRO A 324 -37.92 2.67 14.39
CA PRO A 324 -39.03 1.78 14.80
C PRO A 324 -39.82 2.31 15.97
N GLU A 325 -39.15 2.92 16.96
CA GLU A 325 -39.79 3.52 18.15
C GLU A 325 -40.56 4.77 17.76
N MET A 326 -39.96 5.66 16.97
CA MET A 326 -40.63 6.86 16.44
C MET A 326 -41.89 6.50 15.62
N GLN A 327 -41.85 5.39 14.86
CA GLN A 327 -43.01 4.93 14.09
C GLN A 327 -44.17 4.51 15.02
N VAL A 328 -43.88 3.90 16.16
CA VAL A 328 -44.90 3.51 17.15
C VAL A 328 -45.51 4.74 17.79
N GLU A 329 -44.66 5.72 18.19
CA GLU A 329 -45.12 6.97 18.77
C GLU A 329 -46.02 7.78 17.81
N LEU A 330 -45.61 7.89 16.54
CA LEU A 330 -46.40 8.55 15.50
C LEU A 330 -47.77 7.92 15.23
N ARG A 331 -47.93 6.59 15.47
CA ARG A 331 -49.23 5.92 15.33
C ARG A 331 -50.17 6.13 16.52
N GLN A 332 -49.65 6.64 17.65
CA GLN A 332 -50.40 6.92 18.84
C GLN A 332 -50.90 8.39 18.90
N LEU A 333 -50.37 9.25 18.02
CA LEU A 333 -50.81 10.61 17.77
C LEU A 333 -51.95 10.67 16.75
#